data_4a7d5f0a428a308830290bde56214d5a
#
_entry.id   4a7d5f0a428a308830290bde56214d5a
#
_cell.length_a   1.000
_cell.length_b   1.000
_cell.length_c   1.000
_cell.angle_alpha   90.00
_cell.angle_beta   90.00
_cell.angle_gamma   90.00
#
_symmetry.space_group_name_H-M   'P 1'
#
loop_
_entity.id
_entity.type
_entity.pdbx_description
1 polymer ?
#
loop_
_entity_poly.entity_id
_entity_poly.type
_entity_poly.pdbx_seq_one_letter_code
_entity_poly.pdbx_strand_id
1 'polypeptide(L)'
;VKDRIVSLSQPWIRPIVRGKAKAKVEFGVKLDISVCEGWTRLERHSFDAYNESTGLKDMIEQYKERTGDYPERVLVDKIYRTRENLKYCKQHKTRLSGPALGRPKKDAEVDKKQNYIDECERVEVERKFSLAKRKCGMGMIVTRLKETTCHSIAMSVLLLNLRRIEKLRAEILLLFACSLKFGFVQ
;
A
#
# COMPACT_ATOMS: atom_id res chain seq x y z
N VAL A 1 8.35 14.73 24.75
CA VAL A 1 9.40 15.72 24.49
C VAL A 1 9.42 15.95 22.99
N LYS A 2 9.19 17.18 22.57
CA LYS A 2 9.24 17.61 21.18
C LYS A 2 10.68 17.47 20.66
N ASP A 3 10.84 16.99 19.43
CA ASP A 3 12.14 16.84 18.76
C ASP A 3 13.17 15.92 19.45
N ARG A 4 12.68 14.94 20.23
CA ARG A 4 13.54 13.98 20.91
C ARG A 4 14.39 13.19 19.91
N ILE A 5 15.71 13.25 20.05
CA ILE A 5 16.65 12.43 19.30
C ILE A 5 16.64 11.01 19.87
N VAL A 6 16.34 10.03 19.04
CA VAL A 6 16.29 8.60 19.42
C VAL A 6 17.39 7.79 18.75
N SER A 7 18.09 8.38 17.79
CA SER A 7 19.26 7.80 17.12
C SER A 7 20.29 8.89 16.85
N LEU A 8 21.54 8.64 17.24
CA LEU A 8 22.64 9.57 16.97
C LEU A 8 23.06 9.56 15.49
N SER A 9 22.93 8.41 14.83
CA SER A 9 23.26 8.28 13.40
C SER A 9 22.18 8.79 12.47
N GLN A 10 20.94 8.88 12.97
CA GLN A 10 19.75 9.30 12.21
C GLN A 10 18.87 10.23 13.09
N PRO A 11 19.30 11.46 13.35
CA PRO A 11 18.64 12.37 14.30
C PRO A 11 17.23 12.83 13.87
N TRP A 12 16.87 12.64 12.62
CA TRP A 12 15.52 12.95 12.08
C TRP A 12 14.49 11.87 12.35
N ILE A 13 14.86 10.65 12.76
CA ILE A 13 13.92 9.59 13.09
C ILE A 13 13.14 9.96 14.34
N ARG A 14 11.84 9.73 14.29
CA ARG A 14 10.91 9.96 15.40
C ARG A 14 10.22 8.66 15.82
N PRO A 15 9.80 8.56 17.09
CA PRO A 15 9.01 7.42 17.55
C PRO A 15 7.62 7.45 16.92
N ILE A 16 7.20 6.32 16.37
CA ILE A 16 5.87 6.13 15.80
C ILE A 16 5.10 5.21 16.73
N VAL A 17 4.05 5.73 17.37
CA VAL A 17 3.19 4.94 18.25
C VAL A 17 2.24 4.11 17.40
N ARG A 18 2.30 2.79 17.53
CA ARG A 18 1.50 1.83 16.75
C ARG A 18 0.40 1.13 17.53
N GLY A 19 0.42 1.20 18.86
CA GLY A 19 -0.58 0.53 19.71
C GLY A 19 -0.61 -1.00 19.61
N LYS A 20 0.40 -1.63 19.01
CA LYS A 20 0.51 -3.10 18.92
C LYS A 20 0.97 -3.70 20.24
N ALA A 21 0.46 -4.89 20.58
CA ALA A 21 0.78 -5.57 21.85
C ALA A 21 2.29 -5.86 22.02
N LYS A 22 3.00 -6.25 20.94
CA LYS A 22 4.42 -6.61 20.96
C LYS A 22 5.38 -5.42 20.84
N ALA A 23 4.99 -4.36 20.15
CA ALA A 23 5.83 -3.18 19.95
C ALA A 23 4.95 -1.94 19.95
N LYS A 24 4.89 -1.25 21.09
CA LYS A 24 4.10 -0.03 21.26
C LYS A 24 4.64 1.13 20.43
N VAL A 25 5.94 1.15 20.17
CA VAL A 25 6.64 2.21 19.45
C VAL A 25 7.54 1.57 18.41
N GLU A 26 7.46 2.04 17.19
CA GLU A 26 8.36 1.71 16.09
C GLU A 26 9.19 2.96 15.74
N PHE A 27 10.39 2.76 15.20
CA PHE A 27 11.28 3.83 14.76
C PHE A 27 11.54 3.67 13.27
N GLY A 28 11.54 4.75 12.53
CA GLY A 28 11.79 4.70 11.10
C GLY A 28 10.96 5.71 10.31
N VAL A 29 10.74 5.41 9.04
CA VAL A 29 9.92 6.20 8.12
C VAL A 29 8.52 5.63 8.08
N LYS A 30 7.52 6.48 8.18
CA LYS A 30 6.14 6.13 7.90
C LYS A 30 5.89 6.22 6.40
N LEU A 31 5.35 5.16 5.81
CA LEU A 31 5.16 5.02 4.37
C LEU A 31 3.71 4.70 4.05
N ASP A 32 3.16 5.40 3.07
CA ASP A 32 1.92 5.01 2.41
C ASP A 32 2.28 4.49 1.01
N ILE A 33 1.84 3.29 0.70
CA ILE A 33 1.98 2.69 -0.63
C ILE A 33 0.61 2.31 -1.17
N SER A 34 0.46 2.40 -2.47
CA SER A 34 -0.67 1.85 -3.19
C SER A 34 -0.23 0.66 -4.05
N VAL A 35 -1.17 -0.24 -4.29
CA VAL A 35 -0.97 -1.36 -5.21
C VAL A 35 -2.14 -1.39 -6.17
N CYS A 36 -1.84 -1.31 -7.47
CA CYS A 36 -2.81 -1.40 -8.54
C CYS A 36 -2.31 -2.41 -9.57
N GLU A 37 -3.09 -3.45 -9.85
CA GLU A 37 -2.73 -4.51 -10.80
C GLU A 37 -1.35 -5.14 -10.53
N GLY A 38 -0.98 -5.23 -9.26
CA GLY A 38 0.30 -5.76 -8.82
C GLY A 38 1.48 -4.77 -8.89
N TRP A 39 1.28 -3.56 -9.43
CA TRP A 39 2.25 -2.47 -9.41
C TRP A 39 2.19 -1.72 -8.09
N THR A 40 3.36 -1.45 -7.52
CA THR A 40 3.50 -0.76 -6.24
C THR A 40 3.96 0.68 -6.46
N ARG A 41 3.33 1.63 -5.77
CA ARG A 41 3.74 3.04 -5.77
C ARG A 41 3.97 3.52 -4.36
N LEU A 42 4.97 4.37 -4.19
CA LEU A 42 5.20 5.14 -2.98
C LEU A 42 4.38 6.43 -3.10
N GLU A 43 3.29 6.53 -2.35
CA GLU A 43 2.40 7.68 -2.41
C GLU A 43 2.87 8.78 -1.44
N ARG A 44 3.29 8.38 -0.23
CA ARG A 44 3.76 9.31 0.79
C ARG A 44 4.81 8.68 1.67
N HIS A 45 5.76 9.49 2.12
CA HIS A 45 6.69 9.10 3.18
C HIS A 45 6.91 10.27 4.15
N SER A 46 7.12 9.95 5.42
CA SER A 46 7.43 10.96 6.44
C SER A 46 8.22 10.34 7.58
N PHE A 47 9.14 11.10 8.14
CA PHE A 47 9.84 10.74 9.38
C PHE A 47 9.03 11.10 10.62
N ASP A 48 8.05 11.98 10.47
CA ASP A 48 7.12 12.37 11.53
C ASP A 48 5.84 11.52 11.45
N ALA A 49 5.21 11.35 12.62
CA ALA A 49 3.92 10.69 12.68
C ALA A 49 2.84 11.57 12.02
N TYR A 50 2.01 10.98 11.18
CA TYR A 50 0.86 11.62 10.57
C TYR A 50 -0.37 10.71 10.60
N ASN A 51 -1.54 11.30 10.44
CA ASN A 51 -2.78 10.54 10.29
C ASN A 51 -2.91 10.05 8.84
N GLU A 52 -2.88 8.74 8.63
CA GLU A 52 -2.97 8.12 7.30
C GLU A 52 -4.27 8.48 6.59
N SER A 53 -5.38 8.58 7.34
CA SER A 53 -6.70 8.83 6.76
C SER A 53 -6.82 10.16 6.01
N THR A 54 -5.97 11.15 6.33
CA THR A 54 -6.00 12.48 5.69
C THR A 54 -5.44 12.47 4.28
N GLY A 55 -4.57 11.51 3.94
CA GLY A 55 -3.91 11.43 2.62
C GLY A 55 -4.74 10.75 1.54
N LEU A 56 -5.90 10.13 1.86
CA LEU A 56 -6.64 9.32 0.90
C LEU A 56 -7.12 10.13 -0.32
N LYS A 57 -7.60 11.34 -0.11
CA LYS A 57 -8.08 12.21 -1.20
C LYS A 57 -6.97 12.50 -2.19
N ASP A 58 -5.80 12.89 -1.68
CA ASP A 58 -4.63 13.22 -2.50
C ASP A 58 -4.17 12.00 -3.32
N MET A 59 -4.18 10.80 -2.71
CA MET A 59 -3.82 9.55 -3.40
C MET A 59 -4.80 9.22 -4.53
N ILE A 60 -6.11 9.45 -4.33
CA ILE A 60 -7.13 9.23 -5.37
C ILE A 60 -6.98 10.26 -6.51
N GLU A 61 -6.70 11.54 -6.20
CA GLU A 61 -6.44 12.55 -7.23
C GLU A 61 -5.17 12.23 -8.03
N GLN A 62 -4.09 11.84 -7.37
CA GLN A 62 -2.88 11.41 -8.05
C GLN A 62 -3.11 10.16 -8.92
N TYR A 63 -3.99 9.25 -8.49
CA TYR A 63 -4.39 8.12 -9.32
C TYR A 63 -5.08 8.61 -10.59
N LYS A 64 -6.06 9.51 -10.46
CA LYS A 64 -6.77 10.10 -11.60
C LYS A 64 -5.83 10.85 -12.55
N GLU A 65 -4.89 11.64 -12.05
CA GLU A 65 -3.89 12.35 -12.86
C GLU A 65 -3.06 11.38 -13.72
N ARG A 66 -2.76 10.20 -13.18
CA ARG A 66 -1.96 9.17 -13.86
C ARG A 66 -2.74 8.33 -14.87
N THR A 67 -4.01 8.05 -14.58
CA THR A 67 -4.83 7.09 -15.37
C THR A 67 -5.89 7.76 -16.22
N GLY A 68 -6.23 9.01 -15.93
CA GLY A 68 -7.32 9.75 -16.55
C GLY A 68 -8.65 9.64 -15.83
N ASP A 69 -8.88 8.56 -15.09
CA ASP A 69 -10.16 8.24 -14.45
C ASP A 69 -10.03 8.02 -12.93
N TYR A 70 -11.14 8.23 -12.21
CA TYR A 70 -11.21 7.82 -10.80
C TYR A 70 -11.28 6.30 -10.66
N PRO A 71 -10.68 5.72 -9.61
CA PRO A 71 -10.75 4.28 -9.39
C PRO A 71 -12.20 3.86 -9.06
N GLU A 72 -12.65 2.74 -9.63
CA GLU A 72 -13.96 2.17 -9.29
C GLU A 72 -14.08 1.81 -7.82
N ARG A 73 -12.98 1.28 -7.26
CA ARG A 73 -12.91 0.88 -5.86
C ARG A 73 -11.54 1.16 -5.24
N VAL A 74 -11.55 1.45 -3.95
CA VAL A 74 -10.35 1.64 -3.14
C VAL A 74 -10.44 0.73 -1.92
N LEU A 75 -9.47 -0.16 -1.77
CA LEU A 75 -9.39 -1.12 -0.70
C LEU A 75 -8.46 -0.58 0.39
N VAL A 76 -9.03 -0.26 1.54
CA VAL A 76 -8.32 0.43 2.62
C VAL A 76 -8.62 -0.19 3.98
N ASP A 77 -7.77 0.13 4.94
CA ASP A 77 -8.00 -0.18 6.35
C ASP A 77 -9.12 0.69 6.95
N LYS A 78 -9.68 0.24 8.06
CA LYS A 78 -10.76 0.94 8.79
C LYS A 78 -10.40 2.39 9.14
N ILE A 79 -9.12 2.70 9.36
CA ILE A 79 -8.65 4.04 9.68
C ILE A 79 -8.98 5.07 8.59
N TYR A 80 -9.02 4.66 7.33
CA TYR A 80 -9.34 5.53 6.20
C TYR A 80 -10.84 5.79 6.03
N ARG A 81 -11.72 5.06 6.73
CA ARG A 81 -13.18 5.21 6.64
C ARG A 81 -13.70 6.35 7.50
N THR A 82 -13.27 7.55 7.21
CA THR A 82 -13.82 8.77 7.80
C THR A 82 -15.08 9.22 7.05
N ARG A 83 -15.93 10.01 7.71
CA ARG A 83 -17.12 10.60 7.05
C ARG A 83 -16.74 11.43 5.83
N GLU A 84 -15.62 12.15 5.91
CA GLU A 84 -15.11 12.98 4.82
C GLU A 84 -14.65 12.14 3.63
N ASN A 85 -13.89 11.09 3.85
CA ASN A 85 -13.41 10.20 2.80
C ASN A 85 -14.57 9.47 2.13
N LEU A 86 -15.57 9.02 2.90
CA LEU A 86 -16.78 8.40 2.36
C LEU A 86 -17.58 9.37 1.48
N LYS A 87 -17.73 10.62 1.93
CA LYS A 87 -18.42 11.66 1.15
C LYS A 87 -17.67 11.94 -0.15
N TYR A 88 -16.36 12.09 -0.09
CA TYR A 88 -15.49 12.32 -1.25
C TYR A 88 -15.58 11.17 -2.24
N CYS A 89 -15.40 9.92 -1.81
CA CYS A 89 -15.48 8.75 -2.67
C CYS A 89 -16.87 8.62 -3.33
N LYS A 90 -17.95 8.91 -2.58
CA LYS A 90 -19.31 8.91 -3.13
C LYS A 90 -19.51 9.94 -4.23
N GLN A 91 -18.93 11.16 -4.08
CA GLN A 91 -18.99 12.21 -5.10
C GLN A 91 -18.34 11.77 -6.43
N HIS A 92 -17.27 11.00 -6.34
CA HIS A 92 -16.53 10.50 -7.51
C HIS A 92 -16.92 9.08 -7.95
N LYS A 93 -18.05 8.55 -7.43
CA LYS A 93 -18.55 7.19 -7.73
C LYS A 93 -17.54 6.07 -7.42
N THR A 94 -16.58 6.34 -6.54
CA THR A 94 -15.57 5.38 -6.07
C THR A 94 -16.13 4.61 -4.88
N ARG A 95 -16.05 3.29 -4.90
CA ARG A 95 -16.45 2.44 -3.78
C ARG A 95 -15.28 2.31 -2.78
N LEU A 96 -15.49 2.75 -1.54
CA LEU A 96 -14.52 2.57 -0.46
C LEU A 96 -14.85 1.30 0.32
N SER A 97 -13.91 0.33 0.39
CA SER A 97 -14.09 -0.96 1.06
C SER A 97 -14.24 -0.83 2.58
N GLY A 98 -14.75 -1.91 3.19
CA GLY A 98 -14.83 -2.09 4.63
C GLY A 98 -16.23 -1.84 5.20
N PRO A 99 -16.43 -2.11 6.52
CA PRO A 99 -17.73 -2.09 7.16
C PRO A 99 -18.34 -0.69 7.22
N ALA A 100 -19.67 -0.60 7.22
CA ALA A 100 -20.38 0.66 7.42
C ALA A 100 -19.96 1.33 8.74
N LEU A 101 -19.97 2.68 8.76
CA LEU A 101 -19.73 3.42 9.99
C LEU A 101 -20.98 3.40 10.88
N GLY A 102 -20.75 3.24 12.18
CA GLY A 102 -21.80 3.25 13.19
C GLY A 102 -22.45 1.89 13.40
N ARG A 103 -23.63 1.89 14.08
CA ARG A 103 -24.38 0.66 14.36
C ARG A 103 -24.98 0.11 13.07
N PRO A 104 -24.79 -1.18 12.75
CA PRO A 104 -25.41 -1.80 11.58
C PRO A 104 -26.93 -1.64 11.63
N LYS A 105 -27.56 -1.28 10.51
CA LYS A 105 -29.03 -1.33 10.39
C LYS A 105 -29.47 -2.78 10.40
N LYS A 106 -30.61 -3.09 11.06
CA LYS A 106 -31.13 -4.46 11.16
C LYS A 106 -31.36 -5.12 9.79
N ASP A 107 -31.72 -4.33 8.77
CA ASP A 107 -32.08 -4.78 7.43
C ASP A 107 -30.99 -4.44 6.38
N ALA A 108 -29.75 -4.14 6.79
CA ALA A 108 -28.68 -3.90 5.85
C ALA A 108 -28.23 -5.24 5.25
N GLU A 109 -28.52 -5.47 3.99
CA GLU A 109 -27.88 -6.52 3.21
C GLU A 109 -26.39 -6.24 3.13
N VAL A 110 -25.63 -6.98 3.90
CA VAL A 110 -24.16 -6.94 3.84
C VAL A 110 -23.73 -7.99 2.83
N ASP A 111 -23.22 -7.57 1.70
CA ASP A 111 -22.61 -8.50 0.74
C ASP A 111 -21.34 -9.10 1.35
N LYS A 112 -21.53 -10.20 2.07
CA LYS A 112 -20.44 -10.93 2.76
C LYS A 112 -19.41 -11.44 1.77
N LYS A 113 -19.85 -11.83 0.56
CA LYS A 113 -18.95 -12.35 -0.48
C LYS A 113 -18.05 -11.25 -1.00
N GLN A 114 -18.59 -10.07 -1.31
CA GLN A 114 -17.81 -8.94 -1.78
C GLN A 114 -16.85 -8.44 -0.71
N ASN A 115 -17.28 -8.35 0.55
CA ASN A 115 -16.42 -7.94 1.64
C ASN A 115 -15.25 -8.92 1.86
N TYR A 116 -15.49 -10.22 1.72
CA TYR A 116 -14.44 -11.22 1.81
C TYR A 116 -13.43 -11.09 0.66
N ILE A 117 -13.89 -10.86 -0.57
CA ILE A 117 -13.02 -10.62 -1.73
C ILE A 117 -12.17 -9.37 -1.49
N ASP A 118 -12.78 -8.27 -1.07
CA ASP A 118 -12.08 -7.02 -0.78
C ASP A 118 -11.00 -7.19 0.29
N GLU A 119 -11.27 -7.99 1.33
CA GLU A 119 -10.32 -8.26 2.39
C GLU A 119 -9.14 -9.13 1.90
N CYS A 120 -9.41 -10.14 1.10
CA CYS A 120 -8.38 -10.96 0.46
C CYS A 120 -7.47 -10.14 -0.46
N GLU A 121 -8.04 -9.24 -1.25
CA GLU A 121 -7.27 -8.38 -2.15
C GLU A 121 -6.48 -7.31 -1.38
N ARG A 122 -7.04 -6.75 -0.30
CA ARG A 122 -6.35 -5.78 0.55
C ARG A 122 -5.04 -6.33 1.13
N VAL A 123 -4.98 -7.62 1.42
CA VAL A 123 -3.77 -8.31 1.90
C VAL A 123 -2.58 -8.17 0.93
N GLU A 124 -2.84 -7.86 -0.35
CA GLU A 124 -1.76 -7.67 -1.33
C GLU A 124 -0.80 -6.53 -0.92
N VAL A 125 -1.30 -5.46 -0.32
CA VAL A 125 -0.45 -4.36 0.20
C VAL A 125 0.48 -4.88 1.30
N GLU A 126 -0.04 -5.70 2.23
CA GLU A 126 0.77 -6.30 3.30
C GLU A 126 1.83 -7.25 2.75
N ARG A 127 1.49 -8.03 1.72
CA ARG A 127 2.43 -8.89 0.99
C ARG A 127 3.54 -8.08 0.33
N LYS A 128 3.22 -6.94 -0.29
CA LYS A 128 4.22 -6.04 -0.90
C LYS A 128 5.16 -5.47 0.15
N PHE A 129 4.65 -4.98 1.29
CA PHE A 129 5.50 -4.54 2.39
C PHE A 129 6.41 -5.64 2.91
N SER A 130 5.87 -6.85 3.12
CA SER A 130 6.65 -7.99 3.56
C SER A 130 7.76 -8.35 2.58
N LEU A 131 7.45 -8.34 1.28
CA LEU A 131 8.42 -8.60 0.22
C LEU A 131 9.49 -7.51 0.14
N ALA A 132 9.09 -6.23 0.21
CA ALA A 132 10.00 -5.10 0.24
C ALA A 132 11.01 -5.21 1.38
N LYS A 133 10.54 -5.55 2.58
CA LYS A 133 11.39 -5.71 3.76
C LYS A 133 12.35 -6.90 3.63
N ARG A 134 11.88 -8.05 3.15
CA ARG A 134 12.67 -9.29 3.13
C ARG A 134 13.59 -9.42 1.93
N LYS A 135 13.23 -8.85 0.77
CA LYS A 135 13.90 -9.11 -0.51
C LYS A 135 14.38 -7.87 -1.25
N CYS A 136 13.91 -6.68 -0.87
CA CYS A 136 14.24 -5.44 -1.58
C CYS A 136 14.96 -4.40 -0.70
N GLY A 137 15.51 -4.81 0.45
CA GLY A 137 16.33 -3.94 1.28
C GLY A 137 15.58 -2.95 2.20
N MET A 138 14.25 -2.90 2.15
CA MET A 138 13.47 -1.96 2.98
C MET A 138 13.47 -2.33 4.48
N GLY A 139 13.84 -3.56 4.84
CA GLY A 139 13.83 -4.04 6.23
C GLY A 139 14.93 -3.44 7.10
N MET A 140 16.06 -3.06 6.51
CA MET A 140 17.20 -2.46 7.20
C MET A 140 17.84 -1.40 6.30
N ILE A 141 17.58 -0.14 6.61
CA ILE A 141 18.16 1.00 5.89
C ILE A 141 19.24 1.62 6.78
N VAL A 142 20.50 1.48 6.36
CA VAL A 142 21.67 1.91 7.13
C VAL A 142 22.22 3.26 6.69
N THR A 143 21.54 3.96 5.81
CA THR A 143 21.93 5.28 5.30
C THR A 143 21.91 6.34 6.41
N ARG A 144 22.90 7.25 6.38
CA ARG A 144 23.07 8.28 7.42
C ARG A 144 22.40 9.62 7.09
N LEU A 145 22.08 9.87 5.83
CA LEU A 145 21.44 11.10 5.38
C LEU A 145 19.95 10.87 5.14
N LYS A 146 19.13 11.88 5.38
CA LYS A 146 17.68 11.83 5.20
C LYS A 146 17.31 11.53 3.74
N GLU A 147 17.95 12.22 2.81
CA GLU A 147 17.73 12.07 1.37
C GLU A 147 18.11 10.66 0.89
N THR A 148 19.26 10.14 1.31
CA THR A 148 19.67 8.79 0.92
C THR A 148 18.78 7.72 1.52
N THR A 149 18.17 7.96 2.68
CA THR A 149 17.12 7.08 3.23
C THR A 149 15.89 7.06 2.32
N CYS A 150 15.43 8.23 1.85
CA CYS A 150 14.30 8.34 0.91
C CYS A 150 14.62 7.63 -0.42
N HIS A 151 15.83 7.81 -0.96
CA HIS A 151 16.26 7.11 -2.17
C HIS A 151 16.30 5.59 -1.98
N SER A 152 16.77 5.10 -0.84
CA SER A 152 16.78 3.66 -0.53
C SER A 152 15.38 3.07 -0.50
N ILE A 153 14.41 3.82 0.04
CA ILE A 153 13.00 3.43 0.04
C ILE A 153 12.45 3.38 -1.38
N ALA A 154 12.70 4.43 -2.17
CA ALA A 154 12.26 4.49 -3.57
C ALA A 154 12.86 3.34 -4.40
N MET A 155 14.14 3.03 -4.20
CA MET A 155 14.81 1.89 -4.84
C MET A 155 14.19 0.55 -4.43
N SER A 156 13.78 0.39 -3.17
CA SER A 156 13.08 -0.82 -2.72
C SER A 156 11.73 -1.00 -3.43
N VAL A 157 10.99 0.09 -3.67
CA VAL A 157 9.73 0.07 -4.43
C VAL A 157 9.99 -0.22 -5.91
N LEU A 158 11.04 0.36 -6.49
CA LEU A 158 11.47 0.06 -7.86
C LEU A 158 11.78 -1.43 -8.02
N LEU A 159 12.54 -2.02 -7.09
CA LEU A 159 12.85 -3.45 -7.09
C LEU A 159 11.60 -4.33 -7.00
N LEU A 160 10.57 -3.93 -6.24
CA LEU A 160 9.29 -4.64 -6.22
C LEU A 160 8.65 -4.68 -7.63
N ASN A 161 8.70 -3.57 -8.35
CA ASN A 161 8.13 -3.47 -9.69
C ASN A 161 8.98 -4.22 -10.72
N LEU A 162 10.31 -4.18 -10.64
CA LEU A 162 11.19 -4.99 -11.48
C LEU A 162 10.93 -6.49 -11.31
N ARG A 163 10.72 -6.95 -10.07
CA ARG A 163 10.32 -8.35 -9.80
C ARG A 163 8.96 -8.69 -10.38
N ARG A 164 8.04 -7.73 -10.47
CA ARG A 164 6.74 -7.92 -11.15
C ARG A 164 6.95 -8.11 -12.65
N ILE A 165 7.82 -7.31 -13.28
CA ILE A 165 8.17 -7.44 -14.71
C ILE A 165 8.79 -8.81 -14.98
N GLU A 166 9.74 -9.24 -14.14
CA GLU A 166 10.40 -10.54 -14.26
C GLU A 166 9.39 -11.69 -14.19
N LYS A 167 8.44 -11.62 -13.25
CA LYS A 167 7.37 -12.60 -13.12
C LYS A 167 6.48 -12.63 -14.36
N LEU A 168 6.03 -11.48 -14.87
CA LEU A 168 5.22 -11.39 -16.08
C LEU A 168 5.95 -11.96 -17.29
N ARG A 169 7.24 -11.66 -17.44
CA ARG A 169 8.08 -12.24 -18.49
C ARG A 169 8.13 -13.77 -18.41
N ALA A 170 8.31 -14.32 -17.22
CA ALA A 170 8.31 -15.77 -17.03
C ALA A 170 6.96 -16.40 -17.38
N GLU A 171 5.85 -15.78 -16.98
CA GLU A 171 4.49 -16.22 -17.32
C GLU A 171 4.26 -16.24 -18.84
N ILE A 172 4.68 -15.20 -19.55
CA ILE A 172 4.58 -15.12 -21.01
C ILE A 172 5.41 -16.21 -21.67
N LEU A 173 6.65 -16.44 -21.25
CA LEU A 173 7.51 -17.48 -21.78
C LEU A 173 6.92 -18.89 -21.58
N LEU A 174 6.30 -19.13 -20.43
CA LEU A 174 5.61 -20.40 -20.15
C LEU A 174 4.41 -20.61 -21.10
N LEU A 175 3.62 -19.55 -21.35
CA LEU A 175 2.50 -19.64 -22.29
C LEU A 175 2.98 -19.98 -23.70
N PHE A 176 4.06 -19.35 -24.19
CA PHE A 176 4.65 -19.67 -25.48
C PHE A 176 5.17 -21.12 -25.53
N ALA A 177 5.86 -21.58 -24.48
CA ALA A 177 6.35 -22.95 -24.43
C ALA A 177 5.21 -24.00 -24.42
N CYS A 178 4.10 -23.71 -23.77
CA CYS A 178 2.90 -24.55 -23.81
C CYS A 178 2.26 -24.55 -25.21
N SER A 179 2.14 -23.41 -25.86
CA SER A 179 1.57 -23.31 -27.22
C SER A 179 2.38 -24.12 -28.24
N LEU A 180 3.72 -24.09 -28.15
CA LEU A 180 4.59 -24.86 -29.04
C LEU A 180 4.43 -26.37 -28.83
N LYS A 181 4.19 -26.82 -27.59
CA LYS A 181 3.96 -28.28 -27.34
C LYS A 181 2.63 -28.76 -27.91
N PHE A 182 1.60 -27.97 -27.93
CA PHE A 182 0.30 -28.33 -28.50
C PHE A 182 0.24 -28.22 -30.03
N GLY A 183 1.11 -27.41 -30.66
CA GLY A 183 1.20 -27.29 -32.11
C GLY A 183 1.97 -28.40 -32.82
N PHE A 184 2.62 -29.33 -32.10
CA PHE A 184 3.37 -30.48 -32.64
C PHE A 184 2.61 -31.82 -32.57
N VAL A 185 1.34 -31.81 -32.19
CA VAL A 185 0.47 -32.98 -32.16
C VAL A 185 -0.64 -32.78 -33.21
N GLN A 186 -0.25 -32.76 -34.47
CA GLN A 186 -1.11 -33.03 -35.63
C GLN A 186 -0.33 -33.92 -36.61
#